data_bc93d4e41bacbf8e2be18828ab4a9334
#
_entry.id   bc93d4e41bacbf8e2be18828ab4a9334
#
_cell.length_a   1.000
_cell.length_b   1.000
_cell.length_c   1.000
_cell.angle_alpha   90.00
_cell.angle_beta   90.00
_cell.angle_gamma   90.00
#
_symmetry.space_group_name_H-M   'P 1'
#
loop_
_entity.id
_entity.type
_entity.pdbx_description
1 polymer ?
#
loop_
_entity_poly.entity_id
_entity_poly.type
_entity_poly.pdbx_seq_one_letter_code
_entity_poly.pdbx_strand_id
1 'polypeptide(L)'
;MTSGEVDGREPRRISVALVDEHEVVRSGLTDWLTGPPLNAQIAAEFADPLQCLAWIRTAPPADVVLAEIQTNGYAPDLARLRALCQAGPPVVVYSRITSEEVILASVDAGAAAYVGKSEDRAHVIEAVRNTAAGRAYASPAMAEATRRGNAVGRIALSEREKEVLVAWFCTESKGDVGQMLHISTATVRTHLQRIRAKYAEMGRPASTKCALLARAVEDGIIGLSELNSDVSAD
;
A
#
# COMPACT_ATOMS: atom_id res chain seq x y z
N MET A 1 27.71 7.40 -38.96
CA MET A 1 27.27 6.11 -38.40
C MET A 1 27.57 6.17 -36.90
N THR A 2 26.63 6.63 -36.14
CA THR A 2 26.75 6.72 -34.66
C THR A 2 25.94 5.57 -34.10
N SER A 3 26.69 4.57 -33.58
CA SER A 3 26.12 3.44 -32.85
C SER A 3 25.53 3.95 -31.54
N GLY A 4 24.20 3.91 -31.42
CA GLY A 4 23.54 4.15 -30.12
C GLY A 4 23.83 2.95 -29.22
N GLU A 5 24.60 3.17 -28.15
CA GLU A 5 24.70 2.25 -27.04
C GLU A 5 23.32 2.15 -26.39
N VAL A 6 22.68 1.00 -26.56
CA VAL A 6 21.51 0.63 -25.76
C VAL A 6 22.04 0.36 -24.36
N ASP A 7 21.72 1.23 -23.40
CA ASP A 7 22.02 1.04 -21.98
C ASP A 7 21.32 -0.23 -21.50
N GLY A 8 22.06 -1.32 -21.44
CA GLY A 8 21.60 -2.65 -21.08
C GLY A 8 21.41 -2.85 -19.58
N ARG A 9 20.84 -1.87 -18.86
CA ARG A 9 20.42 -2.08 -17.48
C ARG A 9 19.16 -2.93 -17.49
N GLU A 10 19.27 -4.17 -17.03
CA GLU A 10 18.10 -4.96 -16.69
C GLU A 10 17.17 -4.13 -15.77
N PRO A 11 15.85 -4.15 -16.02
CA PRO A 11 14.91 -3.42 -15.16
C PRO A 11 15.08 -3.90 -13.71
N ARG A 12 15.27 -2.96 -12.79
CA ARG A 12 15.47 -3.26 -11.37
C ARG A 12 14.28 -4.08 -10.87
N ARG A 13 14.54 -5.28 -10.36
CA ARG A 13 13.52 -6.13 -9.77
C ARG A 13 13.05 -5.56 -8.44
N ILE A 14 11.75 -5.68 -8.18
CA ILE A 14 11.18 -5.31 -6.87
C ILE A 14 11.75 -6.23 -5.81
N SER A 15 12.31 -5.67 -4.75
CA SER A 15 12.88 -6.38 -3.62
C SER A 15 11.85 -6.52 -2.49
N VAL A 16 11.50 -7.74 -2.09
CA VAL A 16 10.44 -8.03 -1.12
C VAL A 16 11.01 -8.78 0.09
N ALA A 17 10.70 -8.31 1.30
CA ALA A 17 10.90 -9.07 2.54
C ALA A 17 9.58 -9.72 2.96
N LEU A 18 9.63 -11.03 3.32
CA LEU A 18 8.47 -11.82 3.72
C LEU A 18 8.47 -12.03 5.24
N VAL A 19 7.30 -11.86 5.87
CA VAL A 19 7.11 -12.11 7.31
C VAL A 19 5.84 -12.94 7.51
N ASP A 20 6.01 -14.21 7.84
CA ASP A 20 4.92 -15.14 8.19
C ASP A 20 5.52 -16.29 9.01
N GLU A 21 4.85 -16.72 10.09
CA GLU A 21 5.34 -17.83 10.91
C GLU A 21 5.33 -19.17 10.16
N HIS A 22 4.46 -19.35 9.16
CA HIS A 22 4.28 -20.57 8.40
C HIS A 22 5.23 -20.62 7.19
N GLU A 23 6.18 -21.54 7.21
CA GLU A 23 7.14 -21.76 6.12
C GLU A 23 6.44 -22.04 4.78
N VAL A 24 5.38 -22.84 4.78
CA VAL A 24 4.59 -23.17 3.57
C VAL A 24 4.01 -21.90 2.93
N VAL A 25 3.59 -20.93 3.74
CA VAL A 25 3.06 -19.65 3.23
C VAL A 25 4.20 -18.84 2.61
N ARG A 26 5.36 -18.73 3.28
CA ARG A 26 6.51 -18.02 2.72
C ARG A 26 6.99 -18.64 1.41
N SER A 27 7.08 -19.99 1.35
CA SER A 27 7.45 -20.70 0.11
C SER A 27 6.46 -20.44 -1.03
N GLY A 28 5.15 -20.48 -0.75
CA GLY A 28 4.13 -20.19 -1.75
C GLY A 28 4.19 -18.73 -2.23
N LEU A 29 4.41 -17.78 -1.33
CA LEU A 29 4.59 -16.36 -1.68
C LEU A 29 5.85 -16.15 -2.51
N THR A 30 6.93 -16.83 -2.18
CA THR A 30 8.18 -16.80 -2.96
C THR A 30 7.92 -17.23 -4.40
N ASP A 31 7.24 -18.36 -4.61
CA ASP A 31 6.89 -18.85 -5.95
C ASP A 31 6.00 -17.84 -6.73
N TRP A 32 5.02 -17.24 -6.04
CA TRP A 32 4.11 -16.28 -6.69
C TRP A 32 4.80 -14.99 -7.10
N LEU A 33 5.69 -14.47 -6.26
CA LEU A 33 6.31 -13.17 -6.45
C LEU A 33 7.53 -13.23 -7.37
N THR A 34 8.31 -14.34 -7.34
CA THR A 34 9.50 -14.51 -8.19
C THR A 34 9.16 -14.94 -9.62
N GLY A 35 8.00 -15.55 -9.81
CA GLY A 35 7.48 -15.91 -11.13
C GLY A 35 6.83 -14.74 -11.88
N PRO A 36 6.47 -14.98 -13.19
CA PRO A 36 5.69 -14.01 -13.94
C PRO A 36 4.31 -13.77 -13.30
N PRO A 37 3.75 -12.57 -13.41
CA PRO A 37 4.23 -11.41 -14.17
C PRO A 37 5.10 -10.43 -13.36
N LEU A 38 5.38 -10.68 -12.04
CA LEU A 38 6.07 -9.71 -11.20
C LEU A 38 7.60 -9.82 -11.29
N ASN A 39 8.13 -11.05 -11.33
CA ASN A 39 9.57 -11.33 -11.35
C ASN A 39 10.35 -10.60 -10.24
N ALA A 40 9.77 -10.54 -9.03
CA ALA A 40 10.39 -9.89 -7.87
C ALA A 40 11.60 -10.69 -7.36
N GLN A 41 12.37 -10.09 -6.48
CA GLN A 41 13.45 -10.72 -5.73
C GLN A 41 13.05 -10.80 -4.26
N ILE A 42 13.17 -11.96 -3.63
CA ILE A 42 13.02 -12.08 -2.18
C ILE A 42 14.34 -11.68 -1.53
N ALA A 43 14.31 -10.57 -0.78
CA ALA A 43 15.47 -10.05 -0.08
C ALA A 43 15.77 -10.83 1.21
N ALA A 44 14.70 -11.22 1.94
CA ALA A 44 14.79 -11.98 3.17
C ALA A 44 13.43 -12.58 3.55
N GLU A 45 13.46 -13.63 4.38
CA GLU A 45 12.29 -14.29 4.94
C GLU A 45 12.41 -14.39 6.45
N PHE A 46 11.32 -14.12 7.16
CA PHE A 46 11.29 -14.13 8.63
C PHE A 46 10.04 -14.85 9.12
N ALA A 47 10.19 -15.62 10.19
CA ALA A 47 9.06 -16.18 10.91
C ALA A 47 8.48 -15.21 11.96
N ASP A 48 9.24 -14.20 12.37
CA ASP A 48 8.86 -13.22 13.40
C ASP A 48 9.09 -11.79 12.91
N PRO A 49 8.09 -10.89 13.05
CA PRO A 49 8.22 -9.47 12.73
C PRO A 49 9.39 -8.76 13.42
N LEU A 50 9.80 -9.17 14.63
CA LEU A 50 10.92 -8.58 15.34
C LEU A 50 12.26 -8.87 14.64
N GLN A 51 12.41 -10.03 14.01
CA GLN A 51 13.60 -10.37 13.22
C GLN A 51 13.67 -9.47 11.98
N CYS A 52 12.52 -9.24 11.30
CA CYS A 52 12.43 -8.33 10.18
C CYS A 52 12.80 -6.89 10.59
N LEU A 53 12.29 -6.40 11.73
CA LEU A 53 12.65 -5.08 12.28
C LEU A 53 14.15 -4.94 12.55
N ALA A 54 14.79 -5.97 13.09
CA ALA A 54 16.23 -5.98 13.31
C ALA A 54 16.99 -5.94 11.99
N TRP A 55 16.55 -6.71 11.00
CA TRP A 55 17.16 -6.77 9.68
C TRP A 55 17.05 -5.44 8.91
N ILE A 56 15.89 -4.76 8.92
CA ILE A 56 15.68 -3.46 8.23
C ILE A 56 16.69 -2.41 8.68
N ARG A 57 17.15 -2.47 9.94
CA ARG A 57 18.12 -1.51 10.49
C ARG A 57 19.54 -1.67 9.95
N THR A 58 19.89 -2.82 9.41
CA THR A 58 21.27 -3.20 9.07
C THR A 58 21.47 -3.61 7.62
N ALA A 59 20.39 -3.93 6.91
CA ALA A 59 20.41 -4.42 5.54
C ALA A 59 20.01 -3.34 4.51
N PRO A 60 20.30 -3.55 3.21
CA PRO A 60 19.73 -2.72 2.16
C PRO A 60 18.21 -2.72 2.26
N PRO A 61 17.54 -1.56 2.06
CA PRO A 61 16.09 -1.48 2.19
C PRO A 61 15.40 -2.36 1.14
N ALA A 62 14.44 -3.17 1.59
CA ALA A 62 13.48 -3.79 0.68
C ALA A 62 12.55 -2.71 0.10
N ASP A 63 12.03 -2.93 -1.11
CA ASP A 63 11.03 -2.05 -1.71
C ASP A 63 9.66 -2.23 -1.03
N VAL A 64 9.37 -3.45 -0.53
CA VAL A 64 8.12 -3.80 0.16
C VAL A 64 8.38 -4.85 1.24
N VAL A 65 7.69 -4.73 2.37
CA VAL A 65 7.55 -5.81 3.36
C VAL A 65 6.15 -6.40 3.22
N LEU A 66 6.04 -7.70 2.95
CA LEU A 66 4.78 -8.44 2.95
C LEU A 66 4.67 -9.20 4.27
N ALA A 67 3.70 -8.84 5.12
CA ALA A 67 3.66 -9.31 6.50
C ALA A 67 2.30 -9.85 6.93
N GLU A 68 2.31 -11.02 7.61
CA GLU A 68 1.20 -11.47 8.45
C GLU A 68 1.22 -10.67 9.77
N ILE A 69 0.03 -10.29 10.25
CA ILE A 69 -0.16 -9.53 11.50
C ILE A 69 -0.57 -10.42 12.68
N GLN A 70 -0.92 -11.67 12.41
CA GLN A 70 -1.28 -12.65 13.43
C GLN A 70 -0.12 -13.62 13.62
N THR A 71 0.47 -13.63 14.81
CA THR A 71 1.59 -14.52 15.16
C THR A 71 1.13 -15.47 16.26
N ASN A 72 1.48 -16.75 16.17
CA ASN A 72 1.15 -17.80 17.15
C ASN A 72 -0.37 -17.99 17.40
N GLY A 73 -1.22 -17.72 16.42
CA GLY A 73 -2.67 -17.90 16.51
C GLY A 73 -3.40 -16.92 17.42
N TYR A 74 -2.72 -15.89 17.95
CA TYR A 74 -3.30 -14.84 18.79
C TYR A 74 -3.96 -13.72 17.99
N ALA A 75 -4.53 -12.75 18.71
CA ALA A 75 -5.10 -11.56 18.11
C ALA A 75 -4.07 -10.78 17.25
N PRO A 76 -4.51 -9.98 16.26
CA PRO A 76 -3.62 -9.21 15.40
C PRO A 76 -2.73 -8.26 16.23
N ASP A 77 -1.43 -8.28 15.98
CA ASP A 77 -0.46 -7.42 16.67
C ASP A 77 -0.27 -6.09 15.90
N LEU A 78 -1.20 -5.19 16.12
CA LEU A 78 -1.16 -3.85 15.51
C LEU A 78 0.01 -2.99 16.00
N ALA A 79 0.57 -3.29 17.19
CA ALA A 79 1.72 -2.57 17.71
C ALA A 79 2.98 -2.93 16.91
N ARG A 80 3.20 -4.21 16.63
CA ARG A 80 4.30 -4.68 15.77
C ARG A 80 4.12 -4.21 14.32
N LEU A 81 2.88 -4.24 13.79
CA LEU A 81 2.60 -3.69 12.47
C LEU A 81 2.99 -2.22 12.39
N ARG A 82 2.59 -1.41 13.37
CA ARG A 82 2.95 0.01 13.42
C ARG A 82 4.47 0.20 13.46
N ALA A 83 5.19 -0.62 14.22
CA ALA A 83 6.64 -0.57 14.27
C ALA A 83 7.28 -0.91 12.91
N LEU A 84 6.77 -1.92 12.19
CA LEU A 84 7.22 -2.24 10.83
C LEU A 84 6.95 -1.07 9.86
N CYS A 85 5.76 -0.49 9.89
CA CYS A 85 5.41 0.65 9.03
C CYS A 85 6.28 1.89 9.30
N GLN A 86 6.76 2.07 10.52
CA GLN A 86 7.65 3.17 10.90
C GLN A 86 9.13 2.89 10.59
N ALA A 87 9.50 1.65 10.29
CA ALA A 87 10.89 1.24 10.06
C ALA A 87 11.45 1.67 8.70
N GLY A 88 10.61 2.10 7.75
CA GLY A 88 11.00 2.66 6.47
C GLY A 88 10.32 2.04 5.26
N PRO A 89 10.51 0.76 4.94
CA PRO A 89 9.86 0.14 3.80
C PRO A 89 8.33 0.11 3.96
N PRO A 90 7.55 0.33 2.88
CA PRO A 90 6.11 0.20 2.94
C PRO A 90 5.69 -1.26 3.22
N VAL A 91 4.64 -1.43 4.03
CA VAL A 91 4.16 -2.74 4.47
C VAL A 91 2.85 -3.07 3.79
N VAL A 92 2.79 -4.23 3.12
CA VAL A 92 1.57 -4.88 2.67
C VAL A 92 1.19 -5.95 3.70
N VAL A 93 0.01 -5.86 4.26
CA VAL A 93 -0.52 -6.90 5.16
C VAL A 93 -1.11 -8.04 4.33
N TYR A 94 -0.75 -9.27 4.67
CA TYR A 94 -1.31 -10.49 4.08
C TYR A 94 -1.78 -11.42 5.20
N SER A 95 -3.09 -11.41 5.50
CA SER A 95 -3.64 -12.05 6.69
C SER A 95 -4.90 -12.85 6.43
N ARG A 96 -5.18 -13.84 7.29
CA ARG A 96 -6.44 -14.59 7.31
C ARG A 96 -7.59 -13.79 7.89
N ILE A 97 -7.31 -12.74 8.64
CA ILE A 97 -8.34 -11.92 9.28
C ILE A 97 -8.91 -10.96 8.23
N THR A 98 -10.22 -11.04 8.00
CA THR A 98 -10.93 -10.19 7.04
C THR A 98 -12.02 -9.35 7.69
N SER A 99 -11.98 -9.22 9.04
CA SER A 99 -12.91 -8.33 9.73
C SER A 99 -12.58 -6.86 9.41
N GLU A 100 -13.62 -6.09 9.16
CA GLU A 100 -13.56 -4.66 8.86
C GLU A 100 -12.70 -3.91 9.87
N GLU A 101 -12.95 -4.12 11.15
CA GLU A 101 -12.25 -3.47 12.25
C GLU A 101 -10.71 -3.66 12.16
N VAL A 102 -10.26 -4.89 11.89
CA VAL A 102 -8.82 -5.20 11.80
C VAL A 102 -8.20 -4.64 10.53
N ILE A 103 -8.92 -4.67 9.42
CA ILE A 103 -8.44 -4.09 8.16
C ILE A 103 -8.24 -2.58 8.33
N LEU A 104 -9.25 -1.86 8.83
CA LEU A 104 -9.17 -0.42 9.03
C LEU A 104 -8.11 -0.04 10.06
N ALA A 105 -8.01 -0.79 11.17
CA ALA A 105 -6.97 -0.58 12.18
C ALA A 105 -5.55 -0.83 11.62
N SER A 106 -5.39 -1.77 10.68
CA SER A 106 -4.11 -2.02 9.99
C SER A 106 -3.71 -0.84 9.10
N VAL A 107 -4.68 -0.28 8.35
CA VAL A 107 -4.46 0.93 7.54
C VAL A 107 -4.10 2.12 8.42
N ASP A 108 -4.80 2.32 9.54
CA ASP A 108 -4.51 3.38 10.51
C ASP A 108 -3.15 3.18 11.22
N ALA A 109 -2.70 1.93 11.35
CA ALA A 109 -1.35 1.62 11.83
C ALA A 109 -0.24 1.98 10.83
N GLY A 110 -0.59 2.22 9.56
CA GLY A 110 0.33 2.66 8.51
C GLY A 110 0.56 1.66 7.38
N ALA A 111 -0.20 0.56 7.31
CA ALA A 111 -0.11 -0.39 6.21
C ALA A 111 -0.35 0.31 4.85
N ALA A 112 0.44 -0.04 3.85
CA ALA A 112 0.33 0.48 2.50
C ALA A 112 -0.77 -0.21 1.68
N ALA A 113 -1.06 -1.48 1.99
CA ALA A 113 -2.17 -2.24 1.46
C ALA A 113 -2.55 -3.38 2.44
N TYR A 114 -3.73 -3.94 2.27
CA TYR A 114 -4.21 -5.12 2.99
C TYR A 114 -4.77 -6.13 1.98
N VAL A 115 -4.33 -7.38 2.06
CA VAL A 115 -4.82 -8.49 1.22
C VAL A 115 -5.20 -9.65 2.12
N GLY A 116 -6.40 -10.18 1.96
CA GLY A 116 -6.85 -11.39 2.66
C GLY A 116 -6.20 -12.65 2.08
N LYS A 117 -5.81 -13.61 2.94
CA LYS A 117 -5.25 -14.91 2.47
C LYS A 117 -6.25 -15.78 1.70
N SER A 118 -7.53 -15.41 1.70
CA SER A 118 -8.58 -16.03 0.88
C SER A 118 -8.74 -15.40 -0.51
N GLU A 119 -8.06 -14.30 -0.77
CA GLU A 119 -8.10 -13.61 -2.06
C GLU A 119 -7.15 -14.28 -3.06
N ASP A 120 -7.41 -14.07 -4.36
CA ASP A 120 -6.57 -14.61 -5.43
C ASP A 120 -5.14 -14.06 -5.36
N ARG A 121 -4.17 -14.88 -5.80
CA ARG A 121 -2.74 -14.48 -5.88
C ARG A 121 -2.51 -13.19 -6.67
N ALA A 122 -3.38 -12.90 -7.63
CA ALA A 122 -3.31 -11.68 -8.42
C ALA A 122 -3.36 -10.43 -7.54
N HIS A 123 -4.17 -10.45 -6.47
CA HIS A 123 -4.29 -9.34 -5.52
C HIS A 123 -3.00 -9.12 -4.71
N VAL A 124 -2.29 -10.20 -4.36
CA VAL A 124 -0.97 -10.11 -3.70
C VAL A 124 0.05 -9.48 -4.63
N ILE A 125 0.10 -9.95 -5.89
CA ILE A 125 1.02 -9.44 -6.92
C ILE A 125 0.77 -7.95 -7.17
N GLU A 126 -0.49 -7.56 -7.36
CA GLU A 126 -0.88 -6.16 -7.60
C GLU A 126 -0.61 -5.27 -6.37
N ALA A 127 -0.89 -5.77 -5.17
CA ALA A 127 -0.58 -5.04 -3.94
C ALA A 127 0.93 -4.74 -3.84
N VAL A 128 1.77 -5.75 -4.06
CA VAL A 128 3.24 -5.58 -4.02
C VAL A 128 3.71 -4.64 -5.13
N ARG A 129 3.23 -4.82 -6.37
CA ARG A 129 3.60 -3.97 -7.52
C ARG A 129 3.26 -2.51 -7.28
N ASN A 130 2.00 -2.23 -6.90
CA ASN A 130 1.54 -0.87 -6.68
C ASN A 130 2.23 -0.23 -5.48
N THR A 131 2.41 -0.98 -4.39
CA THR A 131 3.11 -0.50 -3.19
C THR A 131 4.56 -0.15 -3.50
N ALA A 132 5.29 -0.98 -4.23
CA ALA A 132 6.67 -0.71 -4.63
C ALA A 132 6.78 0.55 -5.53
N ALA A 133 5.78 0.78 -6.37
CA ALA A 133 5.68 1.97 -7.21
C ALA A 133 5.13 3.21 -6.47
N GLY A 134 4.85 3.12 -5.17
CA GLY A 134 4.25 4.22 -4.40
C GLY A 134 2.80 4.55 -4.77
N ARG A 135 2.12 3.67 -5.51
CA ARG A 135 0.70 3.81 -5.85
C ARG A 135 -0.19 3.21 -4.76
N ALA A 136 -1.41 3.72 -4.65
CA ALA A 136 -2.41 3.14 -3.77
C ALA A 136 -3.00 1.88 -4.41
N TYR A 137 -3.30 0.88 -3.58
CA TYR A 137 -3.99 -0.33 -3.99
C TYR A 137 -5.02 -0.71 -2.92
N ALA A 138 -6.23 -1.04 -3.35
CA ALA A 138 -7.27 -1.57 -2.48
C ALA A 138 -7.68 -2.96 -2.99
N SER A 139 -7.42 -3.99 -2.19
CA SER A 139 -7.92 -5.34 -2.44
C SER A 139 -9.45 -5.42 -2.26
N PRO A 140 -10.13 -6.46 -2.76
CA PRO A 140 -11.54 -6.69 -2.49
C PRO A 140 -11.90 -6.66 -1.00
N ALA A 141 -11.09 -7.26 -0.12
CA ALA A 141 -11.31 -7.25 1.32
C ALA A 141 -11.22 -5.84 1.91
N MET A 142 -10.22 -5.07 1.51
CA MET A 142 -10.06 -3.68 1.93
C MET A 142 -11.21 -2.80 1.41
N ALA A 143 -11.62 -3.01 0.17
CA ALA A 143 -12.72 -2.32 -0.46
C ALA A 143 -14.06 -2.55 0.27
N GLU A 144 -14.33 -3.79 0.65
CA GLU A 144 -15.53 -4.17 1.39
C GLU A 144 -15.52 -3.59 2.81
N ALA A 145 -14.39 -3.69 3.54
CA ALA A 145 -14.24 -3.09 4.86
C ALA A 145 -14.51 -1.58 4.82
N THR A 146 -13.96 -0.89 3.82
CA THR A 146 -14.12 0.55 3.65
C THR A 146 -15.58 0.96 3.36
N ARG A 147 -16.33 0.14 2.60
CA ARG A 147 -17.75 0.42 2.32
C ARG A 147 -18.65 0.26 3.54
N ARG A 148 -18.34 -0.67 4.44
CA ARG A 148 -19.14 -0.95 5.65
C ARG A 148 -18.92 0.07 6.75
N GLY A 149 -17.72 0.63 6.90
CA GLY A 149 -17.36 1.64 7.91
C GLY A 149 -18.11 2.98 7.80
N ASN A 150 -19.09 3.10 6.93
CA ASN A 150 -19.73 4.32 6.41
C ASN A 150 -20.79 4.96 7.31
N ALA A 151 -20.62 5.04 8.62
CA ALA A 151 -21.62 5.65 9.49
C ALA A 151 -21.26 7.06 10.06
N VAL A 152 -20.09 7.62 9.76
CA VAL A 152 -19.66 8.92 10.32
C VAL A 152 -19.50 9.96 9.21
N GLY A 153 -20.05 11.14 9.41
CA GLY A 153 -20.24 12.25 8.47
C GLY A 153 -19.14 12.46 7.40
N ARG A 154 -19.59 12.81 6.18
CA ARG A 154 -18.72 13.01 5.01
C ARG A 154 -17.85 14.25 5.17
N ILE A 155 -16.59 14.15 4.72
CA ILE A 155 -15.68 15.29 4.68
C ILE A 155 -16.07 16.29 3.58
N ALA A 156 -15.99 17.58 3.89
CA ALA A 156 -16.18 18.64 2.90
C ALA A 156 -14.84 19.01 2.24
N LEU A 157 -14.51 18.36 1.12
CA LEU A 157 -13.38 18.74 0.28
C LEU A 157 -13.83 19.70 -0.83
N SER A 158 -13.01 20.71 -1.14
CA SER A 158 -13.20 21.53 -2.34
C SER A 158 -12.93 20.69 -3.60
N GLU A 159 -13.46 21.12 -4.75
CA GLU A 159 -13.23 20.40 -6.01
C GLU A 159 -11.73 20.26 -6.31
N ARG A 160 -10.93 21.29 -6.02
CA ARG A 160 -9.47 21.23 -6.21
C ARG A 160 -8.77 20.24 -5.27
N GLU A 161 -9.25 20.10 -4.04
CA GLU A 161 -8.74 19.09 -3.11
C GLU A 161 -9.10 17.68 -3.58
N LYS A 162 -10.30 17.47 -4.14
CA LYS A 162 -10.69 16.19 -4.72
C LYS A 162 -9.83 15.83 -5.94
N GLU A 163 -9.64 16.76 -6.88
CA GLU A 163 -8.77 16.56 -8.04
C GLU A 163 -7.35 16.15 -7.64
N VAL A 164 -6.75 16.86 -6.67
CA VAL A 164 -5.42 16.54 -6.16
C VAL A 164 -5.39 15.18 -5.48
N LEU A 165 -6.43 14.81 -4.74
CA LEU A 165 -6.52 13.55 -4.04
C LEU A 165 -6.64 12.38 -5.02
N VAL A 166 -7.51 12.48 -6.01
CA VAL A 166 -7.69 11.46 -7.06
C VAL A 166 -6.38 11.28 -7.86
N ALA A 167 -5.81 12.38 -8.35
CA ALA A 167 -4.53 12.33 -9.07
C ALA A 167 -3.41 11.72 -8.22
N TRP A 168 -3.40 12.00 -6.90
CA TRP A 168 -2.43 11.42 -5.98
C TRP A 168 -2.55 9.90 -5.86
N PHE A 169 -3.74 9.33 -5.97
CA PHE A 169 -3.91 7.87 -5.92
C PHE A 169 -3.42 7.19 -7.21
N CYS A 170 -3.57 7.82 -8.35
CA CYS A 170 -3.21 7.28 -9.67
C CYS A 170 -1.73 7.50 -10.05
N THR A 171 -0.96 8.27 -9.28
CA THR A 171 0.43 8.62 -9.61
C THR A 171 1.44 8.08 -8.60
N GLU A 172 2.71 7.99 -9.01
CA GLU A 172 3.79 7.48 -8.14
C GLU A 172 4.35 8.57 -7.22
N SER A 173 4.37 9.81 -7.66
CA SER A 173 4.96 10.92 -6.92
C SER A 173 4.11 12.18 -6.91
N LYS A 174 4.38 13.07 -5.95
CA LYS A 174 3.75 14.40 -5.92
C LYS A 174 4.19 15.30 -7.08
N GLY A 175 5.33 14.99 -7.69
CA GLY A 175 5.80 15.65 -8.91
C GLY A 175 4.87 15.35 -10.08
N ASP A 176 4.50 14.09 -10.25
CA ASP A 176 3.60 13.62 -11.32
C ASP A 176 2.20 14.25 -11.16
N VAL A 177 1.68 14.34 -9.94
CA VAL A 177 0.44 15.08 -9.64
C VAL A 177 0.56 16.53 -10.09
N GLY A 178 1.71 17.17 -9.79
CA GLY A 178 1.97 18.55 -10.18
C GLY A 178 1.97 18.72 -11.69
N GLN A 179 2.60 17.82 -12.42
CA GLN A 179 2.60 17.81 -13.90
C GLN A 179 1.19 17.59 -14.45
N MET A 180 0.47 16.57 -13.96
CA MET A 180 -0.89 16.25 -14.40
C MET A 180 -1.86 17.40 -14.20
N LEU A 181 -1.78 18.09 -13.07
CA LEU A 181 -2.71 19.16 -12.70
C LEU A 181 -2.19 20.58 -13.00
N HIS A 182 -1.03 20.70 -13.63
CA HIS A 182 -0.35 21.97 -13.94
C HIS A 182 -0.15 22.88 -12.72
N ILE A 183 0.29 22.30 -11.58
CA ILE A 183 0.61 23.01 -10.34
C ILE A 183 1.96 22.59 -9.78
N SER A 184 2.54 23.44 -8.92
CA SER A 184 3.81 23.10 -8.28
C SER A 184 3.68 21.92 -7.30
N THR A 185 4.75 21.14 -7.13
CA THR A 185 4.84 20.09 -6.11
C THR A 185 4.58 20.63 -4.69
N ALA A 186 4.96 21.89 -4.43
CA ALA A 186 4.68 22.57 -3.17
C ALA A 186 3.16 22.77 -2.97
N THR A 187 2.46 23.16 -4.04
CA THR A 187 0.98 23.32 -4.02
C THR A 187 0.29 21.97 -3.76
N VAL A 188 0.75 20.89 -4.41
CA VAL A 188 0.26 19.53 -4.16
C VAL A 188 0.43 19.14 -2.68
N ARG A 189 1.61 19.38 -2.10
CA ARG A 189 1.87 19.12 -0.67
C ARG A 189 0.90 19.88 0.23
N THR A 190 0.66 21.15 -0.07
CA THR A 190 -0.26 22.01 0.71
C THR A 190 -1.69 21.45 0.67
N HIS A 191 -2.20 21.04 -0.50
CA HIS A 191 -3.53 20.42 -0.60
C HIS A 191 -3.61 19.13 0.19
N LEU A 192 -2.63 18.22 0.05
CA LEU A 192 -2.61 16.96 0.80
C LEU A 192 -2.51 17.18 2.32
N GLN A 193 -1.80 18.20 2.78
CA GLN A 193 -1.77 18.56 4.21
C GLN A 193 -3.12 19.06 4.71
N ARG A 194 -3.80 19.92 3.94
CA ARG A 194 -5.15 20.42 4.28
C ARG A 194 -6.17 19.28 4.33
N ILE A 195 -6.13 18.35 3.38
CA ILE A 195 -7.00 17.18 3.35
C ILE A 195 -6.77 16.33 4.62
N ARG A 196 -5.49 16.06 4.97
CA ARG A 196 -5.16 15.32 6.20
C ARG A 196 -5.62 16.03 7.47
N ALA A 197 -5.47 17.35 7.54
CA ALA A 197 -5.94 18.15 8.67
C ALA A 197 -7.46 18.02 8.83
N LYS A 198 -8.23 18.16 7.74
CA LYS A 198 -9.67 17.99 7.75
C LYS A 198 -10.10 16.60 8.24
N TYR A 199 -9.44 15.54 7.80
CA TYR A 199 -9.70 14.19 8.30
C TYR A 199 -9.35 14.05 9.78
N ALA A 200 -8.26 14.63 10.24
CA ALA A 200 -7.86 14.62 11.64
C ALA A 200 -8.85 15.37 12.54
N GLU A 201 -9.36 16.53 12.09
CA GLU A 201 -10.41 17.31 12.78
C GLU A 201 -11.71 16.52 12.96
N MET A 202 -12.00 15.61 12.03
CA MET A 202 -13.16 14.70 12.13
C MET A 202 -12.88 13.44 12.98
N GLY A 203 -11.72 13.36 13.65
CA GLY A 203 -11.32 12.17 14.39
C GLY A 203 -10.93 10.96 13.53
N ARG A 204 -10.71 11.16 12.21
CA ARG A 204 -10.39 10.12 11.22
C ARG A 204 -9.03 10.37 10.57
N PRO A 205 -7.91 10.41 11.34
CA PRO A 205 -6.61 10.77 10.80
C PRO A 205 -6.17 9.81 9.67
N ALA A 206 -5.50 10.36 8.66
CA ALA A 206 -5.04 9.62 7.49
C ALA A 206 -3.60 10.01 7.14
N SER A 207 -2.62 9.37 7.79
CA SER A 207 -1.20 9.71 7.67
C SER A 207 -0.56 9.15 6.40
N THR A 208 -0.99 7.97 5.93
CA THR A 208 -0.46 7.31 4.73
C THR A 208 -1.33 7.55 3.49
N LYS A 209 -0.80 7.18 2.32
CA LYS A 209 -1.55 7.21 1.06
C LYS A 209 -2.72 6.23 1.09
N CYS A 210 -2.50 5.02 1.65
CA CYS A 210 -3.53 4.02 1.81
C CYS A 210 -4.62 4.46 2.79
N ALA A 211 -4.27 5.08 3.93
CA ALA A 211 -5.24 5.63 4.86
C ALA A 211 -6.12 6.72 4.20
N LEU A 212 -5.51 7.62 3.41
CA LEU A 212 -6.27 8.60 2.64
C LEU A 212 -7.20 7.97 1.61
N LEU A 213 -6.74 6.91 0.93
CA LEU A 213 -7.57 6.15 -0.02
C LEU A 213 -8.77 5.52 0.69
N ALA A 214 -8.57 4.84 1.81
CA ALA A 214 -9.65 4.24 2.59
C ALA A 214 -10.71 5.30 2.94
N ARG A 215 -10.28 6.45 3.48
CA ARG A 215 -11.19 7.56 3.83
C ARG A 215 -11.92 8.15 2.61
N ALA A 216 -11.22 8.29 1.47
CA ALA A 216 -11.83 8.82 0.24
C ALA A 216 -12.90 7.87 -0.33
N VAL A 217 -12.69 6.56 -0.23
CA VAL A 217 -13.69 5.54 -0.62
C VAL A 217 -14.86 5.54 0.37
N GLU A 218 -14.61 5.58 1.69
CA GLU A 218 -15.65 5.72 2.71
C GLU A 218 -16.56 6.93 2.45
N ASP A 219 -15.99 8.06 2.07
CA ASP A 219 -16.74 9.29 1.82
C ASP A 219 -17.36 9.37 0.41
N GLY A 220 -17.14 8.34 -0.42
CA GLY A 220 -17.64 8.30 -1.79
C GLY A 220 -17.02 9.35 -2.72
N ILE A 221 -15.79 9.82 -2.39
CA ILE A 221 -15.04 10.76 -3.20
C ILE A 221 -14.44 10.06 -4.42
N ILE A 222 -14.07 8.79 -4.27
CA ILE A 222 -13.53 7.95 -5.34
C ILE A 222 -14.20 6.58 -5.33
N GLY A 223 -14.55 6.08 -6.51
CA GLY A 223 -15.03 4.72 -6.72
C GLY A 223 -13.87 3.75 -6.94
N LEU A 224 -13.97 2.54 -6.41
CA LEU A 224 -12.93 1.51 -6.57
C LEU A 224 -12.71 1.10 -8.03
N SER A 225 -13.74 1.21 -8.88
CA SER A 225 -13.64 1.00 -10.32
C SER A 225 -12.73 2.02 -11.02
N GLU A 226 -12.61 3.23 -10.48
CA GLU A 226 -11.79 4.30 -11.04
C GLU A 226 -10.29 4.06 -10.79
N LEU A 227 -9.93 3.36 -9.70
CA LEU A 227 -8.55 3.01 -9.37
C LEU A 227 -8.00 1.85 -10.20
N ASN A 228 -8.88 0.98 -10.72
CA ASN A 228 -8.49 -0.24 -11.44
C ASN A 228 -8.58 -0.09 -12.97
N SER A 229 -9.06 1.04 -13.49
CA SER A 229 -9.28 1.24 -14.93
C SER A 229 -8.00 1.38 -15.76
N ASP A 230 -6.84 1.63 -15.15
CA ASP A 230 -5.55 1.72 -15.86
C ASP A 230 -4.83 0.37 -16.05
N VAL A 231 -5.40 -0.74 -15.54
CA VAL A 231 -4.76 -2.08 -15.65
C VAL A 231 -5.23 -2.88 -16.87
N SER A 232 -6.19 -2.36 -17.65
CA SER A 232 -6.80 -3.09 -18.78
C SER A 232 -6.48 -2.51 -20.16
N ALA A 233 -5.47 -1.67 -20.27
CA ALA A 233 -5.02 -1.14 -21.56
C ALA A 233 -3.52 -1.45 -21.77
N ASP A 234 -3.21 -2.73 -22.05
CA ASP A 234 -2.15 -3.21 -22.98
C ASP A 234 -2.30 -4.73 -23.16
#